data_3ff420e256c27cf07ed7a4ed7c7bb17f
#
_entry.id   3ff420e256c27cf07ed7a4ed7c7bb17f
#
_cell.length_a   1.000
_cell.length_b   1.000
_cell.length_c   1.000
_cell.angle_alpha   90.00
_cell.angle_beta   90.00
_cell.angle_gamma   90.00
#
_symmetry.space_group_name_H-M   'P 1'
#
loop_
_entity.id
_entity.type
_entity.pdbx_description
1 polymer ?
#
loop_
_entity_poly.entity_id
_entity_poly.type
_entity_poly.pdbx_seq_one_letter_code
_entity_poly.pdbx_strand_id
1 'polypeptide(L)'
;MHIAIAGNIGSGKTTLTGLLAKHYGWSPHFENADNNPYLNDFYHDMQRWSFNLQVYFLNTRFSQVLELRNSGNTVIQDRTLYEDAEIFAPNLHEMGLMSTRDFKNYHSLFDLISKLIQPPDLVIYLRATTPTLVHQIQKRGREYENTIRIDYLEQLNQRYEAWFSRYSIGNKLIINVDNNNFEDNPDDLNKVITAIDGQINGLF
;
A
#
# COMPACT_ATOMS: atom_id res chain seq x y z
N MET A 1 -11.35 11.02 -10.40
CA MET A 1 -10.63 9.74 -10.60
C MET A 1 -9.81 9.43 -9.35
N HIS A 2 -9.78 8.18 -8.93
CA HIS A 2 -9.02 7.71 -7.76
C HIS A 2 -7.94 6.72 -8.22
N ILE A 3 -6.67 7.10 -8.06
CA ILE A 3 -5.52 6.27 -8.35
C ILE A 3 -4.87 5.85 -7.03
N ALA A 4 -4.46 4.60 -6.91
CA ALA A 4 -3.82 4.11 -5.70
C ALA A 4 -2.47 3.44 -6.03
N ILE A 5 -1.47 3.70 -5.20
CA ILE A 5 -0.16 3.05 -5.27
C ILE A 5 -0.11 1.95 -4.22
N ALA A 6 0.00 0.72 -4.67
CA ALA A 6 0.13 -0.46 -3.83
C ALA A 6 1.57 -1.01 -3.85
N GLY A 7 1.97 -1.70 -2.80
CA GLY A 7 3.29 -2.35 -2.73
C GLY A 7 3.79 -2.55 -1.31
N ASN A 8 4.78 -3.40 -1.18
CA ASN A 8 5.34 -3.80 0.12
C ASN A 8 6.04 -2.63 0.84
N ILE A 9 6.41 -2.84 2.09
CA ILE A 9 7.22 -1.90 2.88
C ILE A 9 8.56 -1.68 2.13
N GLY A 10 8.94 -0.43 1.93
CA GLY A 10 10.18 -0.08 1.20
C GLY A 10 10.06 -0.04 -0.33
N SER A 11 8.89 -0.28 -0.94
CA SER A 11 8.76 -0.30 -2.41
C SER A 11 8.75 1.08 -3.08
N GLY A 12 8.83 2.20 -2.35
CA GLY A 12 8.87 3.55 -2.91
C GLY A 12 7.51 4.21 -3.17
N LYS A 13 6.42 3.67 -2.59
CA LYS A 13 5.05 4.21 -2.78
C LYS A 13 4.95 5.71 -2.52
N THR A 14 5.40 6.15 -1.36
CA THR A 14 5.32 7.56 -0.94
C THR A 14 6.06 8.50 -1.89
N THR A 15 7.25 8.08 -2.33
CA THR A 15 8.07 8.81 -3.32
C THR A 15 7.31 8.93 -4.65
N LEU A 16 6.83 7.80 -5.20
CA LEU A 16 6.11 7.82 -6.48
C LEU A 16 4.80 8.61 -6.38
N THR A 17 4.05 8.47 -5.27
CA THR A 17 2.83 9.27 -5.02
C THR A 17 3.13 10.76 -5.12
N GLY A 18 4.20 11.25 -4.48
CA GLY A 18 4.60 12.66 -4.54
C GLY A 18 5.02 13.12 -5.93
N LEU A 19 5.80 12.30 -6.65
CA LEU A 19 6.25 12.61 -8.00
C LEU A 19 5.09 12.69 -9.00
N LEU A 20 4.17 11.74 -8.98
CA LEU A 20 2.99 11.73 -9.85
C LEU A 20 2.00 12.84 -9.50
N ALA A 21 1.78 13.10 -8.20
CA ALA A 21 0.95 14.23 -7.76
C ALA A 21 1.47 15.55 -8.31
N LYS A 22 2.79 15.77 -8.26
CA LYS A 22 3.43 16.98 -8.81
C LYS A 22 3.33 17.03 -10.33
N HIS A 23 3.54 15.91 -11.03
CA HIS A 23 3.52 15.86 -12.50
C HIS A 23 2.12 16.15 -13.06
N TYR A 24 1.09 15.49 -12.51
CA TYR A 24 -0.29 15.58 -13.04
C TYR A 24 -1.14 16.66 -12.37
N GLY A 25 -0.67 17.30 -11.30
CA GLY A 25 -1.47 18.21 -10.50
C GLY A 25 -2.57 17.50 -9.67
N TRP A 26 -2.38 16.21 -9.35
CA TRP A 26 -3.33 15.44 -8.55
C TRP A 26 -3.18 15.71 -7.06
N SER A 27 -4.25 15.51 -6.30
CA SER A 27 -4.23 15.66 -4.85
C SER A 27 -3.63 14.42 -4.18
N PRO A 28 -2.46 14.49 -3.52
CA PRO A 28 -1.84 13.34 -2.88
C PRO A 28 -2.46 13.07 -1.50
N HIS A 29 -2.67 11.79 -1.20
CA HIS A 29 -3.06 11.29 0.11
C HIS A 29 -2.02 10.28 0.58
N PHE A 30 -1.16 10.73 1.50
CA PHE A 30 -0.08 9.92 2.05
C PHE A 30 -0.56 9.07 3.22
N GLU A 31 0.08 7.91 3.40
CA GLU A 31 -0.04 7.12 4.63
C GLU A 31 0.63 7.89 5.78
N ASN A 32 -0.14 8.19 6.83
CA ASN A 32 0.38 8.88 8.01
C ASN A 32 0.95 7.87 9.03
N ALA A 33 1.98 7.14 8.61
CA ALA A 33 2.60 6.09 9.43
C ALA A 33 3.30 6.68 10.68
N ASP A 34 3.96 7.82 10.54
CA ASP A 34 4.77 8.42 11.60
C ASP A 34 3.94 8.94 12.79
N ASN A 35 2.66 9.24 12.59
CA ASN A 35 1.72 9.60 13.64
C ASN A 35 0.83 8.45 14.11
N ASN A 36 1.14 7.21 13.70
CA ASN A 36 0.37 6.05 14.12
C ASN A 36 0.75 5.65 15.57
N PRO A 37 -0.19 5.72 16.53
CA PRO A 37 0.10 5.48 17.93
C PRO A 37 0.46 4.02 18.27
N TYR A 38 0.19 3.08 17.34
CA TYR A 38 0.41 1.65 17.55
C TYR A 38 1.64 1.12 16.82
N LEU A 39 2.22 1.86 15.86
CA LEU A 39 3.20 1.30 14.93
C LEU A 39 4.51 0.92 15.65
N ASN A 40 4.99 1.77 16.55
CA ASN A 40 6.19 1.48 17.33
C ASN A 40 5.97 0.27 18.26
N ASP A 41 4.86 0.27 19.00
CA ASP A 41 4.50 -0.83 19.91
C ASP A 41 4.31 -2.16 19.15
N PHE A 42 3.73 -2.10 17.95
CA PHE A 42 3.57 -3.26 17.09
C PHE A 42 4.90 -3.90 16.71
N TYR A 43 5.91 -3.14 16.32
CA TYR A 43 7.21 -3.71 16.00
C TYR A 43 7.95 -4.27 17.22
N HIS A 44 7.64 -3.81 18.43
CA HIS A 44 8.16 -4.39 19.68
C HIS A 44 7.42 -5.66 20.09
N ASP A 45 6.09 -5.70 19.93
CA ASP A 45 5.26 -6.86 20.29
C ASP A 45 4.11 -7.01 19.26
N MET A 46 4.44 -7.65 18.14
CA MET A 46 3.49 -7.85 17.05
C MET A 46 2.25 -8.64 17.48
N GLN A 47 2.40 -9.65 18.36
CA GLN A 47 1.28 -10.48 18.81
C GLN A 47 0.29 -9.67 19.64
N ARG A 48 0.78 -8.77 20.50
CA ARG A 48 -0.09 -7.93 21.32
C ARG A 48 -0.83 -6.88 20.50
N TRP A 49 -0.17 -6.28 19.50
CA TRP A 49 -0.65 -5.05 18.86
C TRP A 49 -1.18 -5.22 17.43
N SER A 50 -1.11 -6.43 16.85
CA SER A 50 -1.55 -6.68 15.46
C SER A 50 -2.97 -6.23 15.18
N PHE A 51 -3.93 -6.63 16.02
CA PHE A 51 -5.34 -6.28 15.83
C PHE A 51 -5.57 -4.78 15.95
N ASN A 52 -5.00 -4.16 16.98
CA ASN A 52 -5.14 -2.71 17.20
C ASN A 52 -4.60 -1.90 16.03
N LEU A 53 -3.41 -2.26 15.54
CA LEU A 53 -2.77 -1.62 14.39
C LEU A 53 -3.62 -1.76 13.13
N GLN A 54 -4.12 -2.96 12.83
CA GLN A 54 -4.90 -3.20 11.63
C GLN A 54 -6.25 -2.46 11.66
N VAL A 55 -6.91 -2.41 12.81
CA VAL A 55 -8.14 -1.62 12.98
C VAL A 55 -7.87 -0.12 12.84
N TYR A 56 -6.74 0.37 13.35
CA TYR A 56 -6.35 1.77 13.19
C TYR A 56 -6.13 2.13 11.71
N PHE A 57 -5.39 1.31 10.97
CA PHE A 57 -5.17 1.52 9.55
C PHE A 57 -6.48 1.45 8.75
N LEU A 58 -7.34 0.47 9.03
CA LEU A 58 -8.63 0.37 8.37
C LEU A 58 -9.49 1.63 8.58
N ASN A 59 -9.55 2.13 9.82
CA ASN A 59 -10.30 3.34 10.17
C ASN A 59 -9.75 4.58 9.46
N THR A 60 -8.43 4.80 9.51
CA THR A 60 -7.80 5.98 8.91
C THR A 60 -7.93 5.97 7.39
N ARG A 61 -7.73 4.83 6.72
CA ARG A 61 -7.90 4.72 5.26
C ARG A 61 -9.35 4.84 4.83
N PHE A 62 -10.28 4.29 5.60
CA PHE A 62 -11.69 4.48 5.31
C PHE A 62 -12.10 5.95 5.39
N SER A 63 -11.66 6.67 6.44
CA SER A 63 -11.88 8.12 6.57
C SER A 63 -11.30 8.88 5.37
N GLN A 64 -10.08 8.56 4.96
CA GLN A 64 -9.47 9.16 3.77
C GLN A 64 -10.32 8.90 2.51
N VAL A 65 -10.77 7.67 2.26
CA VAL A 65 -11.60 7.35 1.08
C VAL A 65 -12.92 8.13 1.08
N LEU A 66 -13.54 8.36 2.24
CA LEU A 66 -14.74 9.19 2.35
C LEU A 66 -14.47 10.67 1.99
N GLU A 67 -13.32 11.20 2.43
CA GLU A 67 -12.90 12.57 2.08
C GLU A 67 -12.63 12.71 0.57
N LEU A 68 -11.95 11.71 -0.04
CA LEU A 68 -11.65 11.68 -1.46
C LEU A 68 -12.90 11.80 -2.34
N ARG A 69 -13.99 11.13 -1.96
CA ARG A 69 -15.26 11.17 -2.69
C ARG A 69 -15.86 12.57 -2.81
N ASN A 70 -15.58 13.42 -1.84
CA ASN A 70 -16.15 14.76 -1.76
C ASN A 70 -15.29 15.82 -2.47
N SER A 71 -14.07 15.48 -2.89
CA SER A 71 -13.11 16.46 -3.43
C SER A 71 -13.38 16.90 -4.86
N GLY A 72 -14.08 16.10 -5.68
CA GLY A 72 -14.31 16.36 -7.12
C GLY A 72 -13.04 16.32 -7.99
N ASN A 73 -11.86 16.19 -7.40
CA ASN A 73 -10.57 16.19 -8.08
C ASN A 73 -10.04 14.78 -8.33
N THR A 74 -9.07 14.65 -9.23
CA THR A 74 -8.27 13.42 -9.32
C THR A 74 -7.35 13.33 -8.13
N VAL A 75 -7.35 12.18 -7.47
CA VAL A 75 -6.58 11.91 -6.26
C VAL A 75 -5.66 10.73 -6.46
N ILE A 76 -4.49 10.77 -5.81
CA ILE A 76 -3.53 9.68 -5.76
C ILE A 76 -3.25 9.30 -4.32
N GLN A 77 -3.48 8.04 -3.96
CA GLN A 77 -3.40 7.52 -2.60
C GLN A 77 -2.21 6.58 -2.43
N ASP A 78 -1.39 6.82 -1.40
CA ASP A 78 -0.35 5.90 -0.94
C ASP A 78 -0.98 4.82 -0.08
N ARG A 79 -1.06 3.61 -0.62
CA ARG A 79 -1.65 2.40 -0.05
C ARG A 79 -3.19 2.41 0.04
N THR A 80 -3.78 1.26 -0.19
CA THR A 80 -5.22 1.03 -0.14
C THR A 80 -5.65 0.28 1.12
N LEU A 81 -6.92 0.38 1.48
CA LEU A 81 -7.50 -0.45 2.54
C LEU A 81 -7.58 -1.94 2.15
N TYR A 82 -7.55 -2.26 0.85
CA TYR A 82 -7.54 -3.65 0.37
C TYR A 82 -6.24 -4.37 0.74
N GLU A 83 -5.09 -3.67 0.76
CA GLU A 83 -3.81 -4.24 1.18
C GLU A 83 -3.83 -4.66 2.65
N ASP A 84 -4.49 -3.90 3.53
CA ASP A 84 -4.61 -4.28 4.94
C ASP A 84 -5.41 -5.58 5.10
N ALA A 85 -6.53 -5.71 4.38
CA ALA A 85 -7.43 -6.84 4.50
C ALA A 85 -6.96 -8.09 3.74
N GLU A 86 -6.30 -7.91 2.60
CA GLU A 86 -5.91 -9.02 1.72
C GLU A 86 -4.46 -9.49 1.93
N ILE A 87 -3.62 -8.66 2.55
CA ILE A 87 -2.19 -8.93 2.70
C ILE A 87 -1.76 -8.89 4.16
N PHE A 88 -1.88 -7.74 4.85
CA PHE A 88 -1.32 -7.57 6.18
C PHE A 88 -2.05 -8.37 7.25
N ALA A 89 -3.36 -8.24 7.37
CA ALA A 89 -4.13 -8.97 8.39
C ALA A 89 -4.07 -10.49 8.20
N PRO A 90 -4.23 -11.06 6.96
CA PRO A 90 -4.03 -12.48 6.72
C PRO A 90 -2.61 -12.95 7.05
N ASN A 91 -1.58 -12.14 6.74
CA ASN A 91 -0.20 -12.49 7.06
C ASN A 91 0.02 -12.60 8.57
N LEU A 92 -0.47 -11.62 9.33
CA LEU A 92 -0.38 -11.64 10.79
C LEU A 92 -1.12 -12.81 11.42
N HIS A 93 -2.28 -13.17 10.86
CA HIS A 93 -3.05 -14.34 11.31
C HIS A 93 -2.30 -15.66 11.03
N GLU A 94 -1.77 -15.84 9.82
CA GLU A 94 -1.07 -17.07 9.44
C GLU A 94 0.25 -17.25 10.22
N MET A 95 0.93 -16.16 10.54
CA MET A 95 2.11 -16.18 11.42
C MET A 95 1.77 -16.42 12.90
N GLY A 96 0.49 -16.55 13.28
CA GLY A 96 0.05 -16.69 14.67
C GLY A 96 0.17 -15.40 15.51
N LEU A 97 0.38 -14.26 14.86
CA LEU A 97 0.51 -12.94 15.49
C LEU A 97 -0.85 -12.25 15.69
N MET A 98 -1.90 -12.74 15.04
CA MET A 98 -3.28 -12.31 15.24
C MET A 98 -4.16 -13.54 15.49
N SER A 99 -4.99 -13.52 16.54
CA SER A 99 -5.87 -14.63 16.84
C SER A 99 -6.92 -14.83 15.74
N THR A 100 -7.40 -16.08 15.57
CA THR A 100 -8.49 -16.37 14.62
C THR A 100 -9.76 -15.57 14.93
N ARG A 101 -10.05 -15.31 16.20
CA ARG A 101 -11.20 -14.51 16.62
C ARG A 101 -11.05 -13.06 16.17
N ASP A 102 -9.88 -12.46 16.38
CA ASP A 102 -9.60 -11.07 16.03
C ASP A 102 -9.55 -10.90 14.50
N PHE A 103 -8.94 -11.85 13.81
CA PHE A 103 -8.91 -11.87 12.34
C PHE A 103 -10.31 -11.93 11.73
N LYS A 104 -11.20 -12.81 12.23
CA LYS A 104 -12.59 -12.86 11.77
C LYS A 104 -13.35 -11.57 12.05
N ASN A 105 -13.13 -10.96 13.21
CA ASN A 105 -13.75 -9.68 13.57
C ASN A 105 -13.27 -8.56 12.65
N TYR A 106 -11.97 -8.48 12.37
CA TYR A 106 -11.38 -7.54 11.44
C TYR A 106 -11.96 -7.69 10.02
N HIS A 107 -12.02 -8.92 9.50
CA HIS A 107 -12.59 -9.20 8.17
C HIS A 107 -14.07 -8.83 8.08
N SER A 108 -14.86 -9.14 9.10
CA SER A 108 -16.27 -8.74 9.15
C SER A 108 -16.43 -7.22 9.10
N LEU A 109 -15.55 -6.47 9.78
CA LEU A 109 -15.54 -5.01 9.71
C LEU A 109 -15.16 -4.51 8.32
N PHE A 110 -14.11 -5.09 7.73
CA PHE A 110 -13.69 -4.76 6.36
C PHE A 110 -14.81 -5.04 5.33
N ASP A 111 -15.51 -6.17 5.44
CA ASP A 111 -16.61 -6.54 4.54
C ASP A 111 -17.77 -5.54 4.60
N LEU A 112 -18.04 -4.97 5.78
CA LEU A 112 -19.05 -3.92 5.93
C LEU A 112 -18.58 -2.61 5.28
N ILE A 113 -17.35 -2.21 5.54
CA ILE A 113 -16.76 -0.97 5.03
C ILE A 113 -16.60 -1.02 3.51
N SER A 114 -16.13 -2.13 2.96
CA SER A 114 -15.89 -2.30 1.51
C SER A 114 -17.17 -2.13 0.67
N LYS A 115 -18.34 -2.44 1.21
CA LYS A 115 -19.64 -2.22 0.56
C LYS A 115 -20.03 -0.74 0.46
N LEU A 116 -19.43 0.11 1.26
CA LEU A 116 -19.72 1.55 1.33
C LEU A 116 -18.81 2.39 0.45
N ILE A 117 -17.77 1.80 -0.13
CA ILE A 117 -16.77 2.49 -0.93
C ILE A 117 -16.68 1.88 -2.34
N GLN A 118 -16.18 2.68 -3.26
CA GLN A 118 -15.81 2.19 -4.59
C GLN A 118 -14.31 1.90 -4.62
N PRO A 119 -13.87 0.87 -5.36
CA PRO A 119 -12.45 0.62 -5.56
C PRO A 119 -11.78 1.78 -6.33
N PRO A 120 -10.45 1.89 -6.26
CA PRO A 120 -9.71 2.81 -7.12
C PRO A 120 -9.95 2.52 -8.61
N ASP A 121 -9.98 3.58 -9.43
CA ASP A 121 -10.08 3.46 -10.89
C ASP A 121 -8.85 2.77 -11.50
N LEU A 122 -7.67 3.01 -10.87
CA LEU A 122 -6.40 2.36 -11.24
C LEU A 122 -5.59 2.05 -9.98
N VAL A 123 -5.11 0.80 -9.87
CA VAL A 123 -4.11 0.41 -8.86
C VAL A 123 -2.77 0.17 -9.54
N ILE A 124 -1.75 0.89 -9.11
CA ILE A 124 -0.36 0.76 -9.55
C ILE A 124 0.40 -0.05 -8.49
N TYR A 125 0.79 -1.26 -8.83
CA TYR A 125 1.56 -2.13 -7.94
C TYR A 125 3.06 -1.97 -8.17
N LEU A 126 3.76 -1.52 -7.14
CA LEU A 126 5.22 -1.44 -7.12
C LEU A 126 5.79 -2.80 -6.71
N ARG A 127 6.17 -3.59 -7.71
CA ARG A 127 6.80 -4.89 -7.53
C ARG A 127 8.28 -4.70 -7.25
N ALA A 128 8.78 -5.29 -6.16
CA ALA A 128 10.19 -5.27 -5.79
C ALA A 128 10.61 -6.61 -5.20
N THR A 129 11.87 -7.00 -5.41
CA THR A 129 12.46 -8.15 -4.72
C THR A 129 12.77 -7.82 -3.26
N THR A 130 12.83 -8.83 -2.39
CA THR A 130 13.16 -8.63 -0.97
C THR A 130 14.48 -7.89 -0.76
N PRO A 131 15.58 -8.18 -1.49
CA PRO A 131 16.81 -7.39 -1.38
C PRO A 131 16.62 -5.91 -1.66
N THR A 132 15.85 -5.54 -2.69
CA THR A 132 15.53 -4.14 -3.00
C THR A 132 14.75 -3.49 -1.86
N LEU A 133 13.74 -4.16 -1.31
CA LEU A 133 12.96 -3.66 -0.18
C LEU A 133 13.84 -3.40 1.04
N VAL A 134 14.70 -4.36 1.40
CA VAL A 134 15.64 -4.23 2.53
C VAL A 134 16.56 -3.03 2.33
N HIS A 135 17.14 -2.88 1.13
CA HIS A 135 18.00 -1.74 0.80
C HIS A 135 17.27 -0.40 0.96
N GLN A 136 16.05 -0.29 0.46
CA GLN A 136 15.25 0.93 0.54
C GLN A 136 14.81 1.25 1.98
N ILE A 137 14.46 0.23 2.77
CA ILE A 137 14.14 0.39 4.20
C ILE A 137 15.35 0.94 4.95
N GLN A 138 16.55 0.37 4.72
CA GLN A 138 17.80 0.84 5.33
C GLN A 138 18.15 2.27 4.90
N LYS A 139 18.01 2.60 3.59
CA LYS A 139 18.23 3.96 3.05
C LYS A 139 17.33 4.98 3.74
N ARG A 140 16.06 4.61 4.01
CA ARG A 140 15.08 5.48 4.68
C ARG A 140 15.36 5.71 6.16
N GLY A 141 15.92 4.73 6.87
CA GLY A 141 16.46 4.85 8.22
C GLY A 141 15.43 5.10 9.33
N ARG A 142 14.20 4.61 9.22
CA ARG A 142 13.22 4.68 10.30
C ARG A 142 13.58 3.69 11.42
N GLU A 143 13.74 4.17 12.65
CA GLU A 143 14.23 3.35 13.77
C GLU A 143 13.39 2.10 14.02
N TYR A 144 12.05 2.21 14.02
CA TYR A 144 11.15 1.07 14.25
C TYR A 144 11.19 0.02 13.13
N GLU A 145 11.68 0.37 11.95
CA GLU A 145 11.80 -0.56 10.82
C GLU A 145 13.06 -1.43 10.90
N ASN A 146 14.03 -1.07 11.74
CA ASN A 146 15.25 -1.87 11.95
C ASN A 146 14.97 -3.26 12.53
N THR A 147 13.81 -3.47 13.13
CA THR A 147 13.37 -4.75 13.70
C THR A 147 12.55 -5.60 12.74
N ILE A 148 12.29 -5.12 11.51
CA ILE A 148 11.54 -5.87 10.50
C ILE A 148 12.32 -7.11 10.08
N ARG A 149 11.71 -8.27 10.25
CA ARG A 149 12.28 -9.56 9.87
C ARG A 149 12.20 -9.77 8.36
N ILE A 150 13.23 -10.35 7.78
CA ILE A 150 13.28 -10.64 6.33
C ILE A 150 12.17 -11.62 5.93
N ASP A 151 11.93 -12.67 6.74
CA ASP A 151 10.86 -13.63 6.48
C ASP A 151 9.45 -12.98 6.47
N TYR A 152 9.23 -11.96 7.29
CA TYR A 152 8.00 -11.17 7.27
C TYR A 152 7.84 -10.41 5.93
N LEU A 153 8.91 -9.75 5.45
CA LEU A 153 8.90 -9.07 4.14
C LEU A 153 8.68 -10.04 2.97
N GLU A 154 9.28 -11.23 3.03
CA GLU A 154 9.13 -12.27 2.00
C GLU A 154 7.70 -12.79 1.95
N GLN A 155 7.09 -13.08 3.10
CA GLN A 155 5.69 -13.51 3.16
C GLN A 155 4.74 -12.43 2.64
N LEU A 156 4.97 -11.16 3.00
CA LEU A 156 4.22 -10.05 2.43
C LEU A 156 4.36 -10.00 0.90
N ASN A 157 5.58 -10.14 0.36
CA ASN A 157 5.81 -10.15 -1.08
C ASN A 157 5.02 -11.27 -1.80
N GLN A 158 5.06 -12.49 -1.27
CA GLN A 158 4.27 -13.60 -1.82
C GLN A 158 2.77 -13.29 -1.83
N ARG A 159 2.26 -12.64 -0.77
CA ARG A 159 0.86 -12.23 -0.70
C ARG A 159 0.52 -11.13 -1.68
N TYR A 160 1.40 -10.14 -1.87
CA TYR A 160 1.23 -9.11 -2.90
C TYR A 160 1.12 -9.72 -4.29
N GLU A 161 2.02 -10.65 -4.68
CA GLU A 161 1.96 -11.33 -5.97
C GLU A 161 0.65 -12.12 -6.12
N ALA A 162 0.26 -12.90 -5.10
CA ALA A 162 -0.97 -13.67 -5.11
C ALA A 162 -2.22 -12.78 -5.19
N TRP A 163 -2.26 -11.69 -4.43
CA TRP A 163 -3.37 -10.74 -4.46
C TRP A 163 -3.47 -10.04 -5.81
N PHE A 164 -2.35 -9.49 -6.31
CA PHE A 164 -2.37 -8.70 -7.53
C PHE A 164 -2.63 -9.56 -8.78
N SER A 165 -2.23 -10.82 -8.78
CA SER A 165 -2.57 -11.75 -9.88
C SER A 165 -4.08 -11.93 -10.05
N ARG A 166 -4.83 -12.01 -8.94
CA ARG A 166 -6.30 -12.18 -8.92
C ARG A 166 -7.08 -10.86 -8.86
N TYR A 167 -6.41 -9.70 -8.74
CA TYR A 167 -7.07 -8.41 -8.66
C TYR A 167 -7.87 -8.12 -9.93
N SER A 168 -9.19 -7.88 -9.79
CA SER A 168 -10.14 -7.69 -10.89
C SER A 168 -11.21 -6.64 -10.65
N ILE A 169 -11.11 -5.91 -9.51
CA ILE A 169 -12.14 -4.92 -9.12
C ILE A 169 -11.91 -3.53 -9.74
N GLY A 170 -10.82 -3.34 -10.49
CA GLY A 170 -10.46 -2.10 -11.19
C GLY A 170 -9.29 -2.34 -12.14
N ASN A 171 -8.88 -1.28 -12.86
CA ASN A 171 -7.69 -1.34 -13.71
C ASN A 171 -6.44 -1.53 -12.85
N LYS A 172 -5.43 -2.20 -13.42
CA LYS A 172 -4.18 -2.49 -12.72
C LYS A 172 -2.96 -2.30 -13.61
N LEU A 173 -1.88 -1.79 -13.01
CA LEU A 173 -0.58 -1.59 -13.65
C LEU A 173 0.52 -2.13 -12.73
N ILE A 174 1.53 -2.81 -13.26
CA ILE A 174 2.72 -3.24 -12.52
C ILE A 174 3.90 -2.39 -12.95
N ILE A 175 4.61 -1.82 -11.97
CA ILE A 175 5.90 -1.17 -12.14
C ILE A 175 6.95 -2.00 -11.39
N ASN A 176 7.96 -2.51 -12.11
CA ASN A 176 9.06 -3.25 -11.49
C ASN A 176 10.12 -2.24 -10.98
N VAL A 177 10.25 -2.15 -9.67
CA VAL A 177 11.14 -1.20 -8.99
C VAL A 177 12.61 -1.62 -9.06
N ASP A 178 12.90 -2.94 -9.19
CA ASP A 178 14.28 -3.43 -9.25
C ASP A 178 15.05 -2.86 -10.46
N ASN A 179 14.33 -2.54 -11.54
CA ASN A 179 14.87 -2.04 -12.79
C ASN A 179 14.44 -0.58 -13.10
N ASN A 180 13.93 0.14 -12.10
CA ASN A 180 13.35 1.46 -12.30
C ASN A 180 13.68 2.37 -11.12
N ASN A 181 14.58 3.32 -11.34
CA ASN A 181 14.96 4.33 -10.35
C ASN A 181 14.24 5.66 -10.62
N PHE A 182 12.91 5.67 -10.51
CA PHE A 182 12.09 6.85 -10.75
C PHE A 182 12.36 8.01 -9.78
N GLU A 183 13.04 7.76 -8.65
CA GLU A 183 13.42 8.79 -7.66
C GLU A 183 14.54 9.69 -8.20
N ASP A 184 15.61 9.08 -8.76
CA ASP A 184 16.83 9.77 -9.12
C ASP A 184 17.03 9.87 -10.66
N ASN A 185 16.26 9.11 -11.44
CA ASN A 185 16.39 9.04 -12.90
C ASN A 185 15.11 9.54 -13.61
N PRO A 186 15.15 10.72 -14.25
CA PRO A 186 14.00 11.27 -14.99
C PRO A 186 13.49 10.37 -16.12
N ASP A 187 14.37 9.62 -16.80
CA ASP A 187 13.96 8.73 -17.90
C ASP A 187 13.12 7.55 -17.36
N ASP A 188 13.47 7.04 -16.19
CA ASP A 188 12.70 5.99 -15.55
C ASP A 188 11.34 6.50 -15.06
N LEU A 189 11.28 7.72 -14.51
CA LEU A 189 10.01 8.36 -14.18
C LEU A 189 9.14 8.56 -15.43
N ASN A 190 9.73 9.00 -16.54
CA ASN A 190 8.99 9.16 -17.81
C ASN A 190 8.41 7.84 -18.33
N LYS A 191 9.11 6.71 -18.16
CA LYS A 191 8.56 5.38 -18.49
C LYS A 191 7.35 5.05 -17.67
N VAL A 192 7.40 5.35 -16.36
CA VAL A 192 6.26 5.16 -15.44
C VAL A 192 5.07 6.02 -15.87
N ILE A 193 5.31 7.31 -16.15
CA ILE A 193 4.27 8.25 -16.61
C ILE A 193 3.65 7.75 -17.91
N THR A 194 4.45 7.35 -18.91
CA THR A 194 3.94 6.82 -20.18
C THR A 194 3.07 5.58 -19.99
N ALA A 195 3.47 4.67 -19.09
CA ALA A 195 2.66 3.48 -18.78
C ALA A 195 1.32 3.84 -18.12
N ILE A 196 1.31 4.84 -17.23
CA ILE A 196 0.09 5.34 -16.57
C ILE A 196 -0.83 6.02 -17.61
N ASP A 197 -0.29 6.88 -18.47
CA ASP A 197 -1.05 7.56 -19.54
C ASP A 197 -1.72 6.55 -20.47
N GLY A 198 -1.02 5.46 -20.80
CA GLY A 198 -1.59 4.37 -21.58
C GLY A 198 -2.81 3.72 -20.89
N GLN A 199 -2.77 3.52 -19.59
CA GLN A 199 -3.88 2.96 -18.82
C GLN A 199 -5.06 3.93 -18.66
N ILE A 200 -4.78 5.22 -18.44
CA ILE A 200 -5.82 6.22 -18.19
C ILE A 200 -6.53 6.60 -19.51
N ASN A 201 -5.78 6.73 -20.58
CA ASN A 201 -6.31 7.20 -21.88
C ASN A 201 -6.80 6.07 -22.80
N GLY A 202 -6.69 4.82 -22.38
CA GLY A 202 -7.17 3.66 -23.13
C GLY A 202 -6.40 3.42 -24.44
N LEU A 203 -5.10 3.75 -24.47
CA LEU A 203 -4.25 3.60 -25.67
C LEU A 203 -3.64 2.19 -25.81
N PHE A 204 -3.91 1.26 -24.87
CA PHE A 204 -3.43 -0.13 -24.89
C PHE A 204 -4.49 -1.09 -24.34
#